data_6235113fe14e62c103fd61eddca4397e
#
_entry.id   6235113fe14e62c103fd61eddca4397e
#
_cell.length_a   1.000
_cell.length_b   1.000
_cell.length_c   1.000
_cell.angle_alpha   90.00
_cell.angle_beta   90.00
_cell.angle_gamma   90.00
#
_symmetry.space_group_name_H-M   'P 1'
#
loop_
_entity.id
_entity.type
_entity.pdbx_description
1 polymer ?
#
loop_
_entity_poly.entity_id
_entity_poly.type
_entity_poly.pdbx_seq_one_letter_code
_entity_poly.pdbx_strand_id
1 'polypeptide(L)'
;MMEKSYQRPLIIDCFAGGGGASVGIEMALGRPVDIAVNHDPDAILMHKTNHPDTVHLTEDIFKVNLKQYIKGRKVALLWASPDCSSHSRAKGGKPRERGLRILPWAVFKHAKEIRPEVILMENVQEIQEWGPLDENGYPIQEKKGEDYRKFISA
;
A
#
# COMPACT_ATOMS: atom_id res chain seq x y z
N MET A 1 -18.25 -1.36 36.20
CA MET A 1 -18.29 -1.51 34.72
C MET A 1 -17.15 -0.68 34.17
N MET A 2 -16.08 -1.34 33.68
CA MET A 2 -15.03 -0.61 32.96
C MET A 2 -15.63 -0.09 31.66
N GLU A 3 -15.71 1.23 31.49
CA GLU A 3 -15.96 1.85 30.19
C GLU A 3 -14.93 1.27 29.21
N LYS A 4 -15.40 0.53 28.20
CA LYS A 4 -14.58 0.24 27.03
C LYS A 4 -14.22 1.59 26.44
N SER A 5 -13.02 2.12 26.72
CA SER A 5 -12.50 3.31 26.03
C SER A 5 -12.69 3.07 24.55
N TYR A 6 -13.55 3.84 23.92
CA TYR A 6 -13.82 3.76 22.49
C TYR A 6 -12.58 4.21 21.76
N GLN A 7 -11.68 3.27 21.47
CA GLN A 7 -10.46 3.56 20.73
C GLN A 7 -10.84 3.87 19.30
N ARG A 8 -10.53 5.09 18.84
CA ARG A 8 -10.79 5.51 17.46
C ARG A 8 -10.21 4.50 16.46
N PRO A 9 -10.91 4.24 15.33
CA PRO A 9 -10.40 3.36 14.29
C PRO A 9 -9.07 3.88 13.71
N LEU A 10 -8.18 2.96 13.32
CA LEU A 10 -6.85 3.25 12.83
C LEU A 10 -6.86 3.69 11.36
N ILE A 11 -5.87 4.50 11.00
CA ILE A 11 -5.50 4.82 9.61
C ILE A 11 -4.11 4.26 9.37
N ILE A 12 -3.96 3.50 8.28
CA ILE A 12 -2.71 2.84 7.90
C ILE A 12 -2.29 3.31 6.50
N ASP A 13 -1.03 3.75 6.37
CA ASP A 13 -0.41 4.13 5.11
C ASP A 13 0.64 3.08 4.73
N CYS A 14 0.34 2.28 3.71
CA CYS A 14 1.24 1.27 3.15
C CYS A 14 1.99 1.83 1.94
N PHE A 15 3.29 1.55 1.86
CA PHE A 15 4.22 2.16 0.89
C PHE A 15 4.40 3.67 1.14
N ALA A 16 4.40 4.09 2.41
CA ALA A 16 4.26 5.46 2.85
C ALA A 16 5.31 6.45 2.30
N GLY A 17 6.45 5.96 1.78
CA GLY A 17 7.51 6.82 1.24
C GLY A 17 7.92 7.92 2.23
N GLY A 18 8.10 9.14 1.73
CA GLY A 18 8.43 10.31 2.55
C GLY A 18 7.24 11.01 3.23
N GLY A 19 6.00 10.46 3.08
CA GLY A 19 4.82 10.96 3.81
C GLY A 19 3.85 11.83 2.99
N GLY A 20 3.96 11.89 1.66
CA GLY A 20 3.07 12.71 0.84
C GLY A 20 1.59 12.36 1.00
N ALA A 21 1.25 11.07 0.98
CA ALA A 21 -0.10 10.59 1.20
C ALA A 21 -0.57 10.87 2.64
N SER A 22 0.30 10.63 3.63
CA SER A 22 0.02 10.91 5.04
C SER A 22 -0.31 12.37 5.29
N VAL A 23 0.40 13.33 4.65
CA VAL A 23 0.05 14.77 4.71
C VAL A 23 -1.36 15.00 4.18
N GLY A 24 -1.70 14.47 3.00
CA GLY A 24 -3.04 14.63 2.41
C GLY A 24 -4.14 14.04 3.28
N ILE A 25 -3.91 12.87 3.86
CA ILE A 25 -4.85 12.21 4.79
C ILE A 25 -5.05 13.06 6.05
N GLU A 26 -3.96 13.57 6.62
CA GLU A 26 -4.01 14.43 7.81
C GLU A 26 -4.77 15.73 7.54
N MET A 27 -4.52 16.37 6.40
CA MET A 27 -5.28 17.56 5.99
C MET A 27 -6.79 17.27 5.82
N ALA A 28 -7.13 16.12 5.25
CA ALA A 28 -8.52 15.75 4.99
C ALA A 28 -9.29 15.33 6.25
N LEU A 29 -8.62 14.62 7.16
CA LEU A 29 -9.28 13.99 8.32
C LEU A 29 -8.99 14.71 9.65
N GLY A 30 -8.12 15.73 9.66
CA GLY A 30 -7.75 16.50 10.84
C GLY A 30 -7.00 15.69 11.90
N ARG A 31 -6.32 14.61 11.49
CA ARG A 31 -5.54 13.76 12.38
C ARG A 31 -4.45 12.98 11.64
N PRO A 32 -3.33 12.67 12.32
CA PRO A 32 -2.24 11.91 11.70
C PRO A 32 -2.67 10.48 11.35
N VAL A 33 -1.93 9.87 10.40
CA VAL A 33 -1.92 8.45 10.15
C VAL A 33 -1.38 7.72 11.39
N ASP A 34 -2.00 6.62 11.78
CA ASP A 34 -1.60 5.89 12.99
C ASP A 34 -0.40 4.96 12.74
N ILE A 35 -0.31 4.33 11.56
CA ILE A 35 0.77 3.40 11.19
C ILE A 35 1.22 3.69 9.77
N ALA A 36 2.52 3.82 9.55
CA ALA A 36 3.15 3.95 8.24
C ALA A 36 4.14 2.80 8.01
N VAL A 37 4.05 2.16 6.83
CA VAL A 37 4.89 1.02 6.44
C VAL A 37 5.69 1.35 5.19
N ASN A 38 7.00 1.18 5.24
CA ASN A 38 7.88 1.20 4.07
C ASN A 38 9.11 0.33 4.35
N HIS A 39 9.67 -0.29 3.32
CA HIS A 39 10.88 -1.11 3.46
C HIS A 39 12.17 -0.28 3.47
N ASP A 40 12.12 0.95 2.95
CA ASP A 40 13.26 1.86 2.84
C ASP A 40 13.44 2.66 4.14
N PRO A 41 14.58 2.49 4.86
CA PRO A 41 14.83 3.20 6.11
C PRO A 41 14.98 4.71 5.93
N ASP A 42 15.49 5.19 4.79
CA ASP A 42 15.65 6.62 4.53
C ASP A 42 14.29 7.29 4.32
N ALA A 43 13.39 6.62 3.59
CA ALA A 43 12.01 7.06 3.45
C ALA A 43 11.29 7.12 4.81
N ILE A 44 11.45 6.09 5.64
CA ILE A 44 10.89 6.07 7.00
C ILE A 44 11.48 7.18 7.89
N LEU A 45 12.76 7.46 7.79
CA LEU A 45 13.38 8.55 8.55
C LEU A 45 12.78 9.91 8.15
N MET A 46 12.59 10.16 6.86
CA MET A 46 11.93 11.36 6.36
C MET A 46 10.47 11.43 6.84
N HIS A 47 9.74 10.36 6.72
CA HIS A 47 8.34 10.25 7.17
C HIS A 47 8.22 10.55 8.67
N LYS A 48 9.09 9.95 9.50
CA LYS A 48 9.10 10.14 10.94
C LYS A 48 9.39 11.59 11.35
N THR A 49 10.22 12.29 10.58
CA THR A 49 10.52 13.70 10.82
C THR A 49 9.28 14.58 10.64
N ASN A 50 8.46 14.27 9.62
CA ASN A 50 7.27 15.04 9.29
C ASN A 50 6.02 14.59 10.07
N HIS A 51 5.97 13.33 10.51
CA HIS A 51 4.84 12.71 11.19
C HIS A 51 5.28 11.98 12.47
N PRO A 52 5.73 12.74 13.52
CA PRO A 52 6.34 12.15 14.72
C PRO A 52 5.37 11.28 15.55
N ASP A 53 4.06 11.51 15.44
CA ASP A 53 3.04 10.78 16.21
C ASP A 53 2.61 9.45 15.53
N THR A 54 3.12 9.15 14.34
CA THR A 54 2.85 7.92 13.58
C THR A 54 3.76 6.79 14.05
N VAL A 55 3.24 5.58 14.17
CA VAL A 55 4.05 4.36 14.35
C VAL A 55 4.68 3.98 13.02
N HIS A 56 6.01 3.92 12.97
CA HIS A 56 6.76 3.64 11.74
C HIS A 56 7.28 2.20 11.73
N LEU A 57 7.00 1.48 10.64
CA LEU A 57 7.44 0.10 10.42
C LEU A 57 8.36 0.06 9.20
N THR A 58 9.67 -0.18 9.45
CA THR A 58 10.66 -0.38 8.38
C THR A 58 10.68 -1.86 8.02
N GLU A 59 9.67 -2.30 7.29
CA GLU A 59 9.46 -3.71 6.96
C GLU A 59 9.00 -3.91 5.52
N ASP A 60 9.32 -5.09 4.97
CA ASP A 60 8.77 -5.56 3.70
C ASP A 60 7.24 -5.76 3.84
N ILE A 61 6.49 -5.20 2.91
CA ILE A 61 5.02 -5.23 2.92
C ILE A 61 4.44 -6.66 2.93
N PHE A 62 5.14 -7.66 2.35
CA PHE A 62 4.71 -9.05 2.39
C PHE A 62 4.99 -9.73 3.72
N LYS A 63 5.95 -9.21 4.51
CA LYS A 63 6.42 -9.82 5.78
C LYS A 63 5.79 -9.17 7.00
N VAL A 64 5.47 -7.88 6.92
CA VAL A 64 4.90 -7.14 8.05
C VAL A 64 3.62 -7.81 8.57
N ASN A 65 3.52 -7.95 9.88
CA ASN A 65 2.32 -8.45 10.54
C ASN A 65 1.52 -7.30 11.17
N LEU A 66 0.66 -6.67 10.39
CA LEU A 66 -0.15 -5.54 10.86
C LEU A 66 -1.06 -5.91 12.04
N LYS A 67 -1.52 -7.17 12.15
CA LYS A 67 -2.39 -7.60 13.26
C LYS A 67 -1.79 -7.34 14.63
N GLN A 68 -0.48 -7.53 14.79
CA GLN A 68 0.18 -7.28 16.08
C GLN A 68 0.19 -5.80 16.48
N TYR A 69 0.17 -4.90 15.50
CA TYR A 69 0.18 -3.45 15.75
C TYR A 69 -1.23 -2.89 15.94
N ILE A 70 -2.23 -3.40 15.23
CA ILE A 70 -3.62 -2.97 15.40
C ILE A 70 -4.26 -3.46 16.71
N LYS A 71 -3.76 -4.56 17.28
CA LYS A 71 -4.22 -5.10 18.59
C LYS A 71 -5.73 -5.23 18.70
N GLY A 72 -6.40 -5.70 17.65
CA GLY A 72 -7.85 -5.89 17.60
C GLY A 72 -8.67 -4.61 17.41
N ARG A 73 -8.05 -3.45 17.25
CA ARG A 73 -8.74 -2.19 16.92
C ARG A 73 -9.30 -2.25 15.49
N LYS A 74 -10.39 -1.52 15.24
CA LYS A 74 -10.90 -1.31 13.88
C LYS A 74 -9.91 -0.49 13.06
N VAL A 75 -9.90 -0.72 11.75
CA VAL A 75 -9.14 0.07 10.77
C VAL A 75 -10.15 0.81 9.89
N ALA A 76 -10.15 2.14 9.96
CA ALA A 76 -11.03 2.95 9.14
C ALA A 76 -10.53 3.06 7.70
N LEU A 77 -9.23 3.25 7.52
CA LEU A 77 -8.62 3.46 6.21
C LEU A 77 -7.31 2.66 6.09
N LEU A 78 -7.19 1.93 5.00
CA LEU A 78 -5.95 1.40 4.46
C LEU A 78 -5.63 2.15 3.17
N TRP A 79 -4.64 3.03 3.22
CA TRP A 79 -4.06 3.66 2.04
C TRP A 79 -2.91 2.79 1.53
N ALA A 80 -2.76 2.70 0.21
CA ALA A 80 -1.65 2.01 -0.41
C ALA A 80 -1.25 2.64 -1.74
N SER A 81 0.04 2.97 -1.87
CA SER A 81 0.64 3.48 -3.11
C SER A 81 1.82 2.60 -3.54
N PRO A 82 1.55 1.36 -4.01
CA PRO A 82 2.61 0.43 -4.41
C PRO A 82 3.41 0.96 -5.60
N ASP A 83 4.71 0.62 -5.64
CA ASP A 83 5.61 1.07 -6.69
C ASP A 83 5.03 0.82 -8.09
N CYS A 84 5.01 1.88 -8.89
CA CYS A 84 4.45 1.92 -10.24
C CYS A 84 5.49 1.71 -11.35
N SER A 85 6.79 1.66 -11.04
CA SER A 85 7.87 1.64 -12.04
C SER A 85 7.78 0.47 -13.02
N SER A 86 7.24 -0.68 -12.58
CA SER A 86 7.01 -1.85 -13.43
C SER A 86 5.72 -1.80 -14.25
N HIS A 87 4.85 -0.82 -14.01
CA HIS A 87 3.64 -0.58 -14.81
C HIS A 87 3.82 0.62 -15.74
N SER A 88 4.49 1.67 -15.30
CA SER A 88 4.65 2.95 -16.00
C SER A 88 5.29 2.81 -17.40
N ARG A 89 4.80 3.58 -18.34
CA ARG A 89 5.41 3.78 -19.68
C ARG A 89 6.77 4.44 -19.61
N ALA A 90 7.07 5.19 -18.56
CA ALA A 90 8.37 5.83 -18.36
C ALA A 90 9.54 4.83 -18.31
N LYS A 91 9.29 3.54 -18.08
CA LYS A 91 10.31 2.48 -18.16
C LYS A 91 10.84 2.24 -19.58
N GLY A 92 10.17 2.75 -20.63
CA GLY A 92 10.72 2.82 -21.98
C GLY A 92 11.02 1.46 -22.62
N GLY A 93 10.09 0.50 -22.61
CA GLY A 93 10.25 -0.79 -23.30
C GLY A 93 11.25 -1.76 -22.66
N LYS A 94 11.82 -1.45 -21.49
CA LYS A 94 12.68 -2.39 -20.75
C LYS A 94 11.87 -3.53 -20.13
N PRO A 95 12.47 -4.70 -19.84
CA PRO A 95 11.82 -5.78 -19.12
C PRO A 95 11.23 -5.30 -17.79
N ARG A 96 10.07 -5.86 -17.40
CA ARG A 96 9.37 -5.52 -16.17
C ARG A 96 9.86 -6.38 -15.01
N GLU A 97 9.89 -5.82 -13.81
CA GLU A 97 10.26 -6.56 -12.60
C GLU A 97 9.05 -7.29 -12.02
N ARG A 98 9.09 -8.62 -12.03
CA ARG A 98 7.98 -9.46 -11.55
C ARG A 98 7.65 -9.19 -10.10
N GLY A 99 8.66 -8.98 -9.25
CA GLY A 99 8.48 -8.68 -7.83
C GLY A 99 7.69 -7.40 -7.57
N LEU A 100 7.92 -6.33 -8.35
CA LEU A 100 7.19 -5.08 -8.20
C LEU A 100 5.74 -5.20 -8.70
N ARG A 101 5.49 -6.05 -9.70
CA ARG A 101 4.14 -6.24 -10.26
C ARG A 101 3.19 -6.99 -9.33
N ILE A 102 3.70 -7.68 -8.31
CA ILE A 102 2.86 -8.38 -7.34
C ILE A 102 2.54 -7.56 -6.09
N LEU A 103 3.12 -6.36 -5.94
CA LEU A 103 2.88 -5.50 -4.78
C LEU A 103 1.40 -5.20 -4.49
N PRO A 104 0.51 -4.98 -5.49
CA PRO A 104 -0.92 -4.82 -5.22
C PRO A 104 -1.54 -6.01 -4.47
N TRP A 105 -1.05 -7.24 -4.69
CA TRP A 105 -1.53 -8.41 -3.96
C TRP A 105 -1.16 -8.41 -2.47
N ALA A 106 -0.10 -7.68 -2.07
CA ALA A 106 0.18 -7.45 -0.64
C ALA A 106 -0.91 -6.61 0.01
N VAL A 107 -1.45 -5.60 -0.71
CA VAL A 107 -2.59 -4.80 -0.24
C VAL A 107 -3.80 -5.69 -0.01
N PHE A 108 -4.11 -6.56 -0.96
CA PHE A 108 -5.21 -7.51 -0.86
C PHE A 108 -5.04 -8.47 0.33
N LYS A 109 -3.82 -9.01 0.54
CA LYS A 109 -3.49 -9.84 1.71
C LYS A 109 -3.85 -9.11 3.01
N HIS A 110 -3.34 -7.89 3.18
CA HIS A 110 -3.59 -7.10 4.38
C HIS A 110 -5.07 -6.75 4.53
N ALA A 111 -5.75 -6.37 3.43
CA ALA A 111 -7.19 -6.09 3.45
C ALA A 111 -8.00 -7.27 4.00
N LYS A 112 -7.69 -8.50 3.57
CA LYS A 112 -8.34 -9.71 4.11
C LYS A 112 -8.03 -9.96 5.58
N GLU A 113 -6.82 -9.65 6.02
CA GLU A 113 -6.36 -9.92 7.38
C GLU A 113 -6.91 -8.92 8.40
N ILE A 114 -6.96 -7.62 8.05
CA ILE A 114 -7.30 -6.54 9.00
C ILE A 114 -8.68 -5.93 8.73
N ARG A 115 -9.32 -6.24 7.61
CA ARG A 115 -10.69 -5.83 7.22
C ARG A 115 -10.94 -4.33 7.43
N PRO A 116 -10.23 -3.43 6.72
CA PRO A 116 -10.46 -2.01 6.82
C PRO A 116 -11.86 -1.64 6.30
N GLU A 117 -12.43 -0.56 6.82
CA GLU A 117 -13.73 -0.04 6.34
C GLU A 117 -13.61 0.55 4.93
N VAL A 118 -12.47 1.19 4.64
CA VAL A 118 -12.16 1.78 3.34
C VAL A 118 -10.75 1.38 2.92
N ILE A 119 -10.58 1.04 1.64
CA ILE A 119 -9.28 0.84 0.98
C ILE A 119 -9.17 1.86 -0.13
N LEU A 120 -8.10 2.64 -0.12
CA LEU A 120 -7.73 3.53 -1.22
C LEU A 120 -6.37 3.11 -1.75
N MET A 121 -6.29 2.84 -3.05
CA MET A 121 -5.04 2.49 -3.70
C MET A 121 -4.75 3.49 -4.83
N GLU A 122 -3.55 4.07 -4.79
CA GLU A 122 -3.03 4.93 -5.84
C GLU A 122 -2.03 4.17 -6.71
N ASN A 123 -2.10 4.37 -8.02
CA ASN A 123 -1.11 3.88 -8.97
C ASN A 123 -1.23 4.65 -10.29
N VAL A 124 -0.29 4.44 -11.24
CA VAL A 124 -0.38 4.99 -12.58
C VAL A 124 -1.51 4.34 -13.39
N GLN A 125 -2.06 5.08 -14.36
CA GLN A 125 -3.16 4.59 -15.20
C GLN A 125 -2.82 3.26 -15.89
N GLU A 126 -1.56 3.05 -16.24
CA GLU A 126 -1.08 1.86 -16.92
C GLU A 126 -1.20 0.56 -16.10
N ILE A 127 -1.52 0.64 -14.81
CA ILE A 127 -1.86 -0.58 -14.04
C ILE A 127 -3.06 -1.32 -14.63
N GLN A 128 -3.95 -0.63 -15.33
CA GLN A 128 -5.09 -1.24 -16.03
C GLN A 128 -4.63 -2.20 -17.15
N GLU A 129 -3.41 -2.04 -17.64
CA GLU A 129 -2.79 -2.94 -18.62
C GLU A 129 -2.04 -4.12 -17.97
N TRP A 130 -2.07 -4.23 -16.64
CA TRP A 130 -1.38 -5.29 -15.91
C TRP A 130 -1.86 -6.68 -16.33
N GLY A 131 -0.94 -7.47 -16.86
CA GLY A 131 -1.13 -8.83 -17.32
C GLY A 131 0.16 -9.63 -17.21
N PRO A 132 0.16 -10.91 -17.59
CA PRO A 132 1.30 -11.79 -17.53
C PRO A 132 2.49 -11.27 -18.34
N LEU A 133 3.69 -11.66 -17.91
CA LEU A 133 4.96 -11.42 -18.62
C LEU A 133 5.43 -12.72 -19.28
N ASP A 134 6.08 -12.59 -20.43
CA ASP A 134 6.83 -13.68 -21.05
C ASP A 134 8.10 -14.07 -20.24
N GLU A 135 8.85 -15.03 -20.74
CA GLU A 135 10.08 -15.52 -20.08
C GLU A 135 11.17 -14.42 -19.94
N ASN A 136 11.16 -13.45 -20.86
CA ASN A 136 12.12 -12.34 -20.91
C ASN A 136 11.66 -11.11 -20.09
N GLY A 137 10.46 -11.17 -19.47
CA GLY A 137 9.91 -10.09 -18.64
C GLY A 137 9.14 -9.02 -19.42
N TYR A 138 8.73 -9.29 -20.67
CA TYR A 138 7.90 -8.39 -21.46
C TYR A 138 6.42 -8.72 -21.35
N PRO A 139 5.53 -7.68 -21.37
CA PRO A 139 4.09 -7.91 -21.34
C PRO A 139 3.59 -8.70 -22.56
N ILE A 140 2.84 -9.77 -22.31
CA ILE A 140 2.15 -10.53 -23.35
C ILE A 140 0.95 -9.71 -23.82
N GLN A 141 0.98 -9.20 -25.05
CA GLN A 141 0.02 -8.23 -25.57
C GLN A 141 -1.43 -8.75 -25.54
N GLU A 142 -1.64 -10.03 -25.91
CA GLU A 142 -2.95 -10.67 -25.94
C GLU A 142 -3.58 -10.85 -24.56
N LYS A 143 -2.76 -10.74 -23.49
CA LYS A 143 -3.16 -10.91 -22.09
C LYS A 143 -3.18 -9.60 -21.31
N LYS A 144 -3.16 -8.46 -21.99
CA LYS A 144 -3.18 -7.12 -21.41
C LYS A 144 -4.41 -6.93 -20.51
N GLY A 145 -4.20 -6.46 -19.28
CA GLY A 145 -5.25 -6.23 -18.29
C GLY A 145 -5.81 -7.49 -17.62
N GLU A 146 -5.27 -8.67 -17.91
CA GLU A 146 -5.79 -9.92 -17.33
C GLU A 146 -5.59 -9.96 -15.80
N ASP A 147 -4.40 -9.62 -15.32
CA ASP A 147 -4.09 -9.61 -13.88
C ASP A 147 -4.80 -8.45 -13.16
N TYR A 148 -4.94 -7.29 -13.82
CA TYR A 148 -5.72 -6.18 -13.29
C TYR A 148 -7.17 -6.57 -13.06
N ARG A 149 -7.83 -7.19 -14.05
CA ARG A 149 -9.22 -7.67 -13.90
C ARG A 149 -9.36 -8.69 -12.77
N LYS A 150 -8.42 -9.62 -12.65
CA LYS A 150 -8.40 -10.58 -11.52
C LYS A 150 -8.26 -9.86 -10.19
N PHE A 151 -7.39 -8.86 -10.11
CA PHE A 151 -7.16 -8.11 -8.89
C PHE A 151 -8.39 -7.33 -8.43
N ILE A 152 -9.05 -6.59 -9.34
CA ILE A 152 -10.23 -5.78 -8.97
C ILE A 152 -11.48 -6.62 -8.68
N SER A 153 -11.50 -7.90 -9.06
CA SER A 153 -12.62 -8.83 -8.82
C SER A 153 -12.40 -9.71 -7.57
N ALA A 154 -11.25 -9.63 -6.92
CA ALA A 154 -10.89 -10.43 -5.75
C ALA A 154 -11.40 -9.83 -4.44
#